data_4ed8757370d70486af701bfb51ff6ab4
#
_entry.id   4ed8757370d70486af701bfb51ff6ab4
#
_cell.length_a   1.000
_cell.length_b   1.000
_cell.length_c   1.000
_cell.angle_alpha   90.00
_cell.angle_beta   90.00
_cell.angle_gamma   90.00
#
_symmetry.space_group_name_H-M   'P 1'
#
loop_
_entity.id
_entity.type
_entity.pdbx_description
1 polymer ?
#
loop_
_entity_poly.entity_id
_entity_poly.type
_entity_poly.pdbx_seq_one_letter_code
_entity_poly.pdbx_strand_id
1 'polypeptide(L)'
;MSVQLPNSCGPAKSQDNAQPARPAPRKGRALILVILVLLLATALRTYNLDGASLWSDETRSALMALTQPLHIINNAGTDVHSPAFYLVEHYWIKGLGQSDYSIRLLSVFSSVLTVAVTFALSKRIFRADTATVAALLVAASEFHLRLAQEARPYALLSLLTVTSFLFLAELLRRPAGQTAGKYVLVTIPLIYIHPYGLIVVAAQNLFMFLQWRPKLSFSGWPARWFSIQFSLLLAYSPWLAQFAIQLSRVRNGILPYYALPTASSVLGTFLEFANLSRYLLGIMILLSIVAFGGIRTYKYQSLHAMLSIWLVAPATIALLVSWIFTPIYDTRGLIGSSPALYILAAHGLCKLHSRNFQAGLLVIMLGFCGEALWYYYPNVHKDDWRGAAGIIAAQAHQGDTLCVVEYYDDALRFYLTRTDLIVGCKDILELLAQPGKLPALPDRFWFLHQNNAALNSNPREQLGPQYFISKFDLTGLQLSLFERKQ
;
A
#
# COMPACT_ATOMS: atom_id res chain seq x y z
N MET A 1 9.87 -21.97 -88.44
CA MET A 1 10.51 -22.78 -87.39
C MET A 1 10.24 -22.14 -86.04
N SER A 2 9.21 -22.59 -85.39
CA SER A 2 8.77 -22.13 -84.11
C SER A 2 9.34 -23.05 -83.05
N VAL A 3 10.14 -22.49 -82.16
CA VAL A 3 10.68 -23.19 -80.97
C VAL A 3 9.79 -22.88 -79.77
N GLN A 4 9.08 -23.92 -79.29
CA GLN A 4 8.35 -23.88 -78.02
C GLN A 4 9.30 -24.03 -76.82
N LEU A 5 9.19 -23.15 -75.86
CA LEU A 5 9.79 -23.27 -74.52
C LEU A 5 8.83 -24.03 -73.59
N PRO A 6 9.30 -24.92 -72.71
CA PRO A 6 8.43 -25.63 -71.77
C PRO A 6 8.06 -24.78 -70.52
N ASN A 7 6.79 -24.88 -70.14
CA ASN A 7 6.19 -24.29 -68.95
C ASN A 7 6.54 -25.04 -67.68
N SER A 8 6.47 -24.27 -66.58
CA SER A 8 6.08 -24.60 -65.21
C SER A 8 7.10 -25.18 -64.26
N CYS A 9 7.66 -24.32 -63.48
CA CYS A 9 7.90 -24.62 -62.05
C CYS A 9 6.77 -24.00 -61.25
N GLY A 10 5.88 -24.82 -60.69
CA GLY A 10 4.84 -24.40 -59.79
C GLY A 10 5.43 -23.96 -58.40
N PRO A 11 4.79 -23.03 -57.69
CA PRO A 11 5.30 -22.60 -56.39
C PRO A 11 5.17 -23.74 -55.39
N ALA A 12 6.27 -24.05 -54.68
CA ALA A 12 6.30 -24.96 -53.55
C ALA A 12 5.34 -24.43 -52.45
N LYS A 13 4.31 -25.21 -52.13
CA LYS A 13 3.47 -24.98 -50.97
C LYS A 13 4.33 -25.07 -49.72
N SER A 14 4.65 -23.93 -49.12
CA SER A 14 5.12 -23.85 -47.74
C SER A 14 4.02 -24.45 -46.86
N GLN A 15 4.26 -25.63 -46.29
CA GLN A 15 3.47 -26.15 -45.19
C GLN A 15 3.70 -25.21 -44.02
N ASP A 16 2.81 -24.22 -43.89
CA ASP A 16 2.63 -23.48 -42.66
C ASP A 16 2.18 -24.48 -41.59
N ASN A 17 3.12 -24.87 -40.73
CA ASN A 17 2.81 -25.53 -39.46
C ASN A 17 2.09 -24.54 -38.54
N ALA A 18 0.85 -24.20 -38.89
CA ALA A 18 -0.08 -23.50 -38.05
C ALA A 18 -0.40 -24.38 -36.84
N GLN A 19 0.25 -24.16 -35.75
CA GLN A 19 -0.18 -24.73 -34.47
C GLN A 19 -1.70 -24.46 -34.29
N PRO A 20 -2.50 -25.48 -33.92
CA PRO A 20 -3.94 -25.28 -33.75
C PRO A 20 -4.20 -24.15 -32.78
N ALA A 21 -4.91 -23.12 -33.19
CA ALA A 21 -5.31 -21.99 -32.40
C ALA A 21 -6.02 -22.51 -31.14
N ARG A 22 -5.44 -22.28 -29.96
CA ARG A 22 -6.05 -22.67 -28.67
C ARG A 22 -7.45 -22.05 -28.60
N PRO A 23 -8.51 -22.85 -28.35
CA PRO A 23 -9.87 -22.31 -28.27
C PRO A 23 -9.91 -21.18 -27.25
N ALA A 24 -10.49 -20.03 -27.63
CA ALA A 24 -10.69 -18.91 -26.74
C ALA A 24 -11.55 -19.36 -25.56
N PRO A 25 -11.19 -19.06 -24.30
CA PRO A 25 -11.98 -19.45 -23.14
C PRO A 25 -13.40 -18.87 -23.31
N ARG A 26 -14.42 -19.71 -23.10
CA ARG A 26 -15.82 -19.26 -23.13
C ARG A 26 -15.95 -18.07 -22.21
N LYS A 27 -16.49 -16.93 -22.68
CA LYS A 27 -16.59 -15.64 -21.93
C LYS A 27 -17.16 -15.83 -20.49
N GLY A 28 -18.09 -16.77 -20.31
CA GLY A 28 -18.66 -17.12 -19.01
C GLY A 28 -17.66 -17.69 -17.99
N ARG A 29 -16.71 -18.55 -18.44
CA ARG A 29 -15.72 -19.15 -17.52
C ARG A 29 -14.79 -18.11 -16.89
N ALA A 30 -14.29 -17.15 -17.68
CA ALA A 30 -13.43 -16.08 -17.17
C ALA A 30 -14.17 -15.17 -16.16
N LEU A 31 -15.46 -14.92 -16.39
CA LEU A 31 -16.30 -14.15 -15.47
C LEU A 31 -16.50 -14.88 -14.13
N ILE A 32 -16.83 -16.18 -14.17
CA ILE A 32 -16.97 -16.98 -12.95
C ILE A 32 -15.66 -16.98 -12.15
N LEU A 33 -14.53 -17.22 -12.80
CA LEU A 33 -13.23 -17.26 -12.13
C LEU A 33 -12.88 -15.91 -11.46
N VAL A 34 -13.11 -14.78 -12.11
CA VAL A 34 -12.83 -13.47 -11.48
C VAL A 34 -13.78 -13.21 -10.32
N ILE A 35 -15.04 -13.60 -10.40
CA ILE A 35 -15.99 -13.49 -9.28
C ILE A 35 -15.48 -14.31 -8.07
N LEU A 36 -15.06 -15.56 -8.30
CA LEU A 36 -14.51 -16.42 -7.23
C LEU A 36 -13.24 -15.80 -6.62
N VAL A 37 -12.36 -15.22 -7.43
CA VAL A 37 -11.16 -14.53 -6.93
C VAL A 37 -11.53 -13.28 -6.11
N LEU A 38 -12.54 -12.52 -6.51
CA LEU A 38 -13.00 -11.36 -5.74
C LEU A 38 -13.67 -11.77 -4.43
N LEU A 39 -14.47 -12.84 -4.43
CA LEU A 39 -15.05 -13.39 -3.21
C LEU A 39 -13.97 -13.89 -2.23
N LEU A 40 -12.94 -14.59 -2.74
CA LEU A 40 -11.78 -15.00 -1.95
C LEU A 40 -11.05 -13.79 -1.39
N ALA A 41 -10.77 -12.78 -2.23
CA ALA A 41 -10.11 -11.55 -1.80
C ALA A 41 -10.90 -10.82 -0.71
N THR A 42 -12.22 -10.77 -0.82
CA THR A 42 -13.09 -10.16 0.20
C THR A 42 -13.05 -10.97 1.49
N ALA A 43 -13.26 -12.28 1.41
CA ALA A 43 -13.27 -13.16 2.58
C ALA A 43 -11.95 -13.07 3.38
N LEU A 44 -10.81 -13.15 2.69
CA LEU A 44 -9.50 -13.01 3.33
C LEU A 44 -9.36 -11.65 4.03
N ARG A 45 -9.73 -10.55 3.40
CA ARG A 45 -9.53 -9.19 3.92
C ARG A 45 -10.49 -8.79 5.03
N THR A 46 -11.69 -9.38 5.06
CA THR A 46 -12.68 -9.11 6.11
C THR A 46 -12.56 -10.05 7.30
N TYR A 47 -11.84 -11.17 7.14
CA TYR A 47 -11.64 -12.10 8.24
C TYR A 47 -10.85 -11.43 9.37
N ASN A 48 -11.41 -11.46 10.58
CA ASN A 48 -10.83 -10.90 11.82
C ASN A 48 -10.43 -9.41 11.73
N LEU A 49 -11.18 -8.61 10.94
CA LEU A 49 -10.83 -7.23 10.63
C LEU A 49 -10.83 -6.30 11.86
N ASP A 50 -11.68 -6.58 12.85
CA ASP A 50 -11.83 -5.84 14.11
C ASP A 50 -11.23 -6.58 15.33
N GLY A 51 -10.55 -7.69 15.09
CA GLY A 51 -9.95 -8.51 16.14
C GLY A 51 -8.89 -7.78 16.97
N ALA A 52 -8.12 -6.90 16.33
CA ALA A 52 -7.16 -6.01 17.01
C ALA A 52 -7.66 -4.55 16.99
N SER A 53 -7.36 -3.79 18.05
CA SER A 53 -7.65 -2.35 18.09
C SER A 53 -6.90 -1.58 16.99
N LEU A 54 -7.33 -0.35 16.70
CA LEU A 54 -6.58 0.55 15.82
C LEU A 54 -5.25 0.91 16.50
N TRP A 55 -4.15 0.89 15.77
CA TRP A 55 -2.85 1.33 16.27
C TRP A 55 -2.64 2.83 16.02
N SER A 56 -1.57 3.41 16.57
CA SER A 56 -1.35 4.86 16.63
C SER A 56 -1.53 5.59 15.29
N ASP A 57 -1.04 5.03 14.18
CA ASP A 57 -1.20 5.66 12.86
C ASP A 57 -2.65 5.61 12.35
N GLU A 58 -3.39 4.54 12.65
CA GLU A 58 -4.81 4.41 12.27
C GLU A 58 -5.67 5.37 13.08
N THR A 59 -5.44 5.45 14.40
CA THR A 59 -6.19 6.36 15.30
C THR A 59 -5.93 7.82 14.97
N ARG A 60 -4.68 8.18 14.64
CA ARG A 60 -4.35 9.53 14.18
C ARG A 60 -5.10 9.87 12.88
N SER A 61 -5.16 8.95 11.93
CA SER A 61 -5.92 9.15 10.69
C SER A 61 -7.41 9.34 10.99
N ALA A 62 -7.98 8.47 11.82
CA ALA A 62 -9.39 8.52 12.19
C ALA A 62 -9.74 9.80 12.97
N LEU A 63 -8.92 10.21 13.94
CA LEU A 63 -9.11 11.46 14.67
C LEU A 63 -9.07 12.68 13.76
N MET A 64 -8.12 12.73 12.81
CA MET A 64 -8.09 13.77 11.78
C MET A 64 -9.37 13.74 10.93
N ALA A 65 -9.80 12.56 10.51
CA ALA A 65 -11.00 12.37 9.70
C ALA A 65 -12.30 12.74 10.45
N LEU A 66 -12.32 12.65 11.77
CA LEU A 66 -13.47 13.08 12.61
C LEU A 66 -13.61 14.59 12.70
N THR A 67 -12.60 15.37 12.32
CA THR A 67 -12.69 16.83 12.31
C THR A 67 -13.44 17.36 11.08
N GLN A 68 -13.71 18.67 11.06
CA GLN A 68 -14.38 19.30 9.92
C GLN A 68 -13.47 19.32 8.66
N PRO A 69 -14.02 19.19 7.45
CA PRO A 69 -13.23 19.15 6.20
C PRO A 69 -12.26 20.32 6.03
N LEU A 70 -12.64 21.54 6.42
CA LEU A 70 -11.78 22.70 6.36
C LEU A 70 -10.58 22.57 7.33
N HIS A 71 -10.81 22.01 8.52
CA HIS A 71 -9.74 21.72 9.48
C HIS A 71 -8.77 20.67 8.93
N ILE A 72 -9.29 19.61 8.28
CA ILE A 72 -8.46 18.59 7.61
C ILE A 72 -7.52 19.25 6.59
N ILE A 73 -8.06 20.13 5.72
CA ILE A 73 -7.28 20.80 4.67
C ILE A 73 -6.20 21.70 5.29
N ASN A 74 -6.56 22.50 6.30
CA ASN A 74 -5.64 23.46 6.92
C ASN A 74 -4.54 22.79 7.73
N ASN A 75 -4.83 21.64 8.36
CA ASN A 75 -3.88 20.95 9.25
C ASN A 75 -3.16 19.77 8.61
N ALA A 76 -3.54 19.34 7.40
CA ALA A 76 -2.81 18.28 6.70
C ALA A 76 -1.32 18.60 6.47
N GLY A 77 -0.94 19.88 6.51
CA GLY A 77 0.46 20.30 6.49
C GLY A 77 1.27 19.98 7.75
N THR A 78 0.61 19.59 8.83
CA THR A 78 1.27 19.16 10.07
C THR A 78 1.66 17.69 10.05
N ASP A 79 1.20 16.93 9.06
CA ASP A 79 1.52 15.53 8.83
C ASP A 79 2.34 15.36 7.52
N VAL A 80 2.88 14.19 7.31
CA VAL A 80 3.59 13.78 6.08
C VAL A 80 2.63 13.46 4.93
N HIS A 81 1.34 13.32 5.19
CA HIS A 81 0.33 12.93 4.22
C HIS A 81 -0.47 14.14 3.69
N SER A 82 -0.96 14.02 2.46
CA SER A 82 -1.88 14.99 1.87
C SER A 82 -3.30 14.83 2.44
N PRO A 83 -4.16 15.86 2.37
CA PRO A 83 -5.47 15.85 3.02
C PRO A 83 -6.47 14.88 2.39
N ALA A 84 -6.25 14.43 1.16
CA ALA A 84 -7.27 13.72 0.39
C ALA A 84 -7.69 12.39 1.04
N PHE A 85 -6.76 11.65 1.64
CA PHE A 85 -7.10 10.41 2.35
C PHE A 85 -8.04 10.69 3.52
N TYR A 86 -7.70 11.67 4.36
CA TYR A 86 -8.51 12.05 5.53
C TYR A 86 -9.89 12.58 5.15
N LEU A 87 -10.01 13.29 4.01
CA LEU A 87 -11.31 13.72 3.48
C LEU A 87 -12.16 12.53 3.02
N VAL A 88 -11.56 11.56 2.31
CA VAL A 88 -12.27 10.34 1.91
C VAL A 88 -12.71 9.55 3.16
N GLU A 89 -11.84 9.40 4.14
CA GLU A 89 -12.12 8.72 5.41
C GLU A 89 -13.18 9.47 6.24
N HIS A 90 -13.18 10.80 6.24
CA HIS A 90 -14.22 11.63 6.88
C HIS A 90 -15.61 11.28 6.38
N TYR A 91 -15.81 11.31 5.06
CA TYR A 91 -17.13 11.00 4.49
C TYR A 91 -17.47 9.52 4.63
N TRP A 92 -16.46 8.64 4.64
CA TRP A 92 -16.65 7.22 4.88
C TRP A 92 -17.15 6.94 6.30
N ILE A 93 -16.49 7.50 7.31
CA ILE A 93 -16.89 7.38 8.72
C ILE A 93 -18.27 8.00 8.95
N LYS A 94 -18.54 9.14 8.34
CA LYS A 94 -19.86 9.80 8.43
C LYS A 94 -20.99 8.93 7.85
N GLY A 95 -20.71 8.12 6.82
CA GLY A 95 -21.70 7.25 6.18
C GLY A 95 -21.85 5.89 6.86
N LEU A 96 -20.76 5.30 7.37
CA LEU A 96 -20.72 3.91 7.84
C LEU A 96 -20.37 3.76 9.34
N GLY A 97 -20.14 4.87 10.04
CA GLY A 97 -19.80 4.87 11.46
C GLY A 97 -18.29 4.74 11.74
N GLN A 98 -17.93 4.84 13.02
CA GLN A 98 -16.55 4.94 13.49
C GLN A 98 -16.03 3.69 14.21
N SER A 99 -16.63 2.50 13.97
CA SER A 99 -16.09 1.26 14.50
C SER A 99 -14.77 0.89 13.83
N ASP A 100 -13.90 0.16 14.53
CA ASP A 100 -12.63 -0.33 13.98
C ASP A 100 -12.82 -1.08 12.66
N TYR A 101 -13.88 -1.90 12.58
CA TYR A 101 -14.30 -2.60 11.37
C TYR A 101 -14.63 -1.63 10.24
N SER A 102 -15.49 -0.65 10.50
CA SER A 102 -15.98 0.31 9.52
C SER A 102 -14.84 1.16 8.94
N ILE A 103 -13.94 1.64 9.80
CA ILE A 103 -12.80 2.49 9.41
C ILE A 103 -11.86 1.70 8.48
N ARG A 104 -11.52 0.45 8.80
CA ARG A 104 -10.67 -0.42 7.96
C ARG A 104 -11.34 -0.86 6.67
N LEU A 105 -12.68 -0.90 6.63
CA LEU A 105 -13.43 -1.37 5.47
C LEU A 105 -13.17 -0.53 4.21
N LEU A 106 -12.81 0.76 4.34
CA LEU A 106 -12.36 1.61 3.22
C LEU A 106 -11.13 1.02 2.52
N SER A 107 -10.14 0.59 3.30
CA SER A 107 -8.92 -0.05 2.78
C SER A 107 -9.20 -1.43 2.19
N VAL A 108 -10.07 -2.23 2.82
CA VAL A 108 -10.55 -3.51 2.28
C VAL A 108 -11.19 -3.33 0.91
N PHE A 109 -12.14 -2.40 0.80
CA PHE A 109 -12.83 -2.10 -0.46
C PHE A 109 -11.84 -1.68 -1.56
N SER A 110 -10.91 -0.78 -1.23
CA SER A 110 -9.86 -0.32 -2.14
C SER A 110 -8.97 -1.48 -2.61
N SER A 111 -8.59 -2.39 -1.72
CA SER A 111 -7.76 -3.54 -2.04
C SER A 111 -8.50 -4.59 -2.90
N VAL A 112 -9.77 -4.86 -2.64
CA VAL A 112 -10.60 -5.75 -3.48
C VAL A 112 -10.77 -5.16 -4.89
N LEU A 113 -10.99 -3.85 -5.00
CA LEU A 113 -11.02 -3.17 -6.30
C LEU A 113 -9.67 -3.23 -7.01
N THR A 114 -8.53 -3.19 -6.28
CA THR A 114 -7.19 -3.38 -6.86
C THR A 114 -7.09 -4.74 -7.56
N VAL A 115 -7.62 -5.81 -6.97
CA VAL A 115 -7.69 -7.15 -7.61
C VAL A 115 -8.49 -7.09 -8.92
N ALA A 116 -9.66 -6.45 -8.89
CA ALA A 116 -10.53 -6.30 -10.07
C ALA A 116 -9.85 -5.50 -11.20
N VAL A 117 -9.22 -4.37 -10.86
CA VAL A 117 -8.53 -3.52 -11.85
C VAL A 117 -7.26 -4.19 -12.37
N THR A 118 -6.53 -4.95 -11.54
CA THR A 118 -5.39 -5.76 -11.99
C THR A 118 -5.84 -6.81 -13.01
N PHE A 119 -6.97 -7.48 -12.79
CA PHE A 119 -7.57 -8.37 -13.79
C PHE A 119 -7.91 -7.61 -15.07
N ALA A 120 -8.56 -6.45 -14.98
CA ALA A 120 -8.96 -5.65 -16.13
C ALA A 120 -7.76 -5.17 -16.94
N LEU A 121 -6.71 -4.67 -16.28
CA LEU A 121 -5.45 -4.25 -16.91
C LEU A 121 -4.76 -5.44 -17.59
N SER A 122 -4.57 -6.55 -16.86
CA SER A 122 -3.91 -7.74 -17.38
C SER A 122 -4.64 -8.32 -18.60
N LYS A 123 -5.98 -8.37 -18.56
CA LYS A 123 -6.82 -8.81 -19.68
C LYS A 123 -6.73 -7.87 -20.88
N ARG A 124 -6.51 -6.58 -20.64
CA ARG A 124 -6.34 -5.58 -21.69
C ARG A 124 -4.98 -5.72 -22.40
N ILE A 125 -3.94 -6.09 -21.65
CA ILE A 125 -2.57 -6.24 -22.14
C ILE A 125 -2.35 -7.65 -22.72
N PHE A 126 -2.82 -8.67 -22.02
CA PHE A 126 -2.60 -10.08 -22.29
C PHE A 126 -3.92 -10.87 -22.45
N ARG A 127 -3.90 -12.17 -22.16
CA ARG A 127 -5.06 -13.07 -22.24
C ARG A 127 -5.77 -13.17 -20.89
N ALA A 128 -7.00 -13.67 -20.91
CA ALA A 128 -7.81 -13.88 -19.72
C ALA A 128 -7.15 -14.82 -18.69
N ASP A 129 -6.41 -15.84 -19.15
CA ASP A 129 -5.69 -16.77 -18.26
C ASP A 129 -4.63 -16.02 -17.43
N THR A 130 -3.81 -15.20 -18.08
CA THR A 130 -2.84 -14.32 -17.40
C THR A 130 -3.54 -13.37 -16.42
N ALA A 131 -4.67 -12.79 -16.81
CA ALA A 131 -5.42 -11.86 -15.98
C ALA A 131 -5.96 -12.55 -14.72
N THR A 132 -6.48 -13.78 -14.85
CA THR A 132 -6.99 -14.55 -13.70
C THR A 132 -5.86 -14.89 -12.72
N VAL A 133 -4.71 -15.36 -13.23
CA VAL A 133 -3.56 -15.68 -12.38
C VAL A 133 -3.02 -14.42 -11.68
N ALA A 134 -2.86 -13.31 -12.40
CA ALA A 134 -2.39 -12.05 -11.80
C ALA A 134 -3.33 -11.56 -10.69
N ALA A 135 -4.65 -11.57 -10.94
CA ALA A 135 -5.64 -11.21 -9.95
C ALA A 135 -5.62 -12.14 -8.72
N LEU A 136 -5.43 -13.45 -8.94
CA LEU A 136 -5.33 -14.44 -7.85
C LEU A 136 -4.08 -14.20 -6.99
N LEU A 137 -2.94 -13.88 -7.60
CA LEU A 137 -1.72 -13.54 -6.86
C LEU A 137 -1.89 -12.28 -6.01
N VAL A 138 -2.54 -11.21 -6.54
CA VAL A 138 -2.87 -10.01 -5.73
C VAL A 138 -3.86 -10.36 -4.61
N ALA A 139 -4.86 -11.21 -4.88
CA ALA A 139 -5.86 -11.62 -3.90
C ALA A 139 -5.23 -12.39 -2.74
N ALA A 140 -4.28 -13.30 -3.04
CA ALA A 140 -3.59 -14.16 -2.07
C ALA A 140 -2.33 -13.52 -1.46
N SER A 141 -1.96 -12.30 -1.87
CA SER A 141 -0.79 -11.60 -1.33
C SER A 141 -1.03 -11.17 0.11
N GLU A 142 -0.15 -11.63 1.03
CA GLU A 142 -0.14 -11.19 2.44
C GLU A 142 0.14 -9.69 2.53
N PHE A 143 1.10 -9.17 1.75
CA PHE A 143 1.44 -7.76 1.72
C PHE A 143 0.24 -6.87 1.37
N HIS A 144 -0.54 -7.22 0.34
CA HIS A 144 -1.79 -6.51 0.01
C HIS A 144 -2.88 -6.69 1.06
N LEU A 145 -2.95 -7.86 1.68
CA LEU A 145 -3.92 -8.16 2.72
C LEU A 145 -3.63 -7.37 4.00
N ARG A 146 -2.41 -7.38 4.48
CA ARG A 146 -1.96 -6.64 5.67
C ARG A 146 -2.29 -5.16 5.54
N LEU A 147 -1.91 -4.54 4.40
CA LEU A 147 -2.22 -3.12 4.15
C LEU A 147 -3.69 -2.84 3.83
N ALA A 148 -4.50 -3.86 3.51
CA ALA A 148 -5.95 -3.74 3.44
C ALA A 148 -6.61 -3.75 4.83
N GLN A 149 -5.98 -4.37 5.82
CA GLN A 149 -6.44 -4.41 7.21
C GLN A 149 -5.86 -3.26 8.06
N GLU A 150 -5.36 -2.23 7.40
CA GLU A 150 -4.95 -0.97 8.01
C GLU A 150 -5.77 0.20 7.47
N ALA A 151 -6.27 1.07 8.36
CA ALA A 151 -6.98 2.31 7.99
C ALA A 151 -5.97 3.39 7.56
N ARG A 152 -5.28 3.13 6.44
CA ARG A 152 -4.18 3.96 5.91
C ARG A 152 -4.29 4.11 4.38
N PRO A 153 -3.67 5.12 3.78
CA PRO A 153 -3.84 5.44 2.35
C PRO A 153 -3.29 4.37 1.39
N TYR A 154 -2.52 3.39 1.85
CA TYR A 154 -1.75 2.47 0.99
C TYR A 154 -2.61 1.61 0.04
N ALA A 155 -3.72 1.05 0.53
CA ALA A 155 -4.62 0.26 -0.31
C ALA A 155 -5.27 1.11 -1.42
N LEU A 156 -5.68 2.35 -1.09
CA LEU A 156 -6.24 3.29 -2.05
C LEU A 156 -5.18 3.81 -3.03
N LEU A 157 -3.93 4.05 -2.57
CA LEU A 157 -2.78 4.35 -3.41
C LEU A 157 -2.55 3.24 -4.46
N SER A 158 -2.59 1.97 -4.04
CA SER A 158 -2.44 0.83 -4.94
C SER A 158 -3.55 0.79 -5.99
N LEU A 159 -4.81 0.96 -5.59
CA LEU A 159 -5.97 1.01 -6.50
C LEU A 159 -5.81 2.10 -7.56
N LEU A 160 -5.49 3.31 -7.12
CA LEU A 160 -5.34 4.46 -8.02
C LEU A 160 -4.12 4.28 -8.95
N THR A 161 -3.02 3.70 -8.44
CA THR A 161 -1.84 3.38 -9.25
C THR A 161 -2.19 2.40 -10.37
N VAL A 162 -2.80 1.25 -10.05
CA VAL A 162 -3.17 0.25 -11.05
C VAL A 162 -4.16 0.82 -12.06
N THR A 163 -5.12 1.64 -11.60
CA THR A 163 -6.12 2.29 -12.45
C THR A 163 -5.47 3.34 -13.38
N SER A 164 -4.49 4.10 -12.89
CA SER A 164 -3.73 5.06 -13.70
C SER A 164 -2.95 4.32 -14.81
N PHE A 165 -2.28 3.19 -14.48
CA PHE A 165 -1.61 2.36 -15.49
C PHE A 165 -2.58 1.68 -16.46
N LEU A 166 -3.80 1.33 -16.04
CA LEU A 166 -4.85 0.84 -16.93
C LEU A 166 -5.19 1.89 -18.00
N PHE A 167 -5.41 3.14 -17.60
CA PHE A 167 -5.73 4.21 -18.54
C PHE A 167 -4.52 4.67 -19.36
N LEU A 168 -3.30 4.60 -18.81
CA LEU A 168 -2.08 4.81 -19.57
C LEU A 168 -1.94 3.74 -20.68
N ALA A 169 -2.13 2.47 -20.36
CA ALA A 169 -2.11 1.38 -21.36
C ALA A 169 -3.21 1.53 -22.41
N GLU A 170 -4.38 2.04 -22.03
CA GLU A 170 -5.46 2.35 -22.96
C GLU A 170 -5.11 3.54 -23.86
N LEU A 171 -4.53 4.59 -23.29
CA LEU A 171 -4.10 5.78 -24.00
C LEU A 171 -3.04 5.47 -25.06
N LEU A 172 -2.09 4.56 -24.77
CA LEU A 172 -1.09 4.07 -25.72
C LEU A 172 -1.72 3.31 -26.89
N ARG A 173 -2.86 2.66 -26.66
CA ARG A 173 -3.57 1.88 -27.72
C ARG A 173 -4.55 2.75 -28.52
N ARG A 174 -5.19 3.69 -27.88
CA ARG A 174 -6.21 4.57 -28.46
C ARG A 174 -6.01 5.99 -27.89
N PRO A 175 -5.21 6.82 -28.56
CA PRO A 175 -4.91 8.17 -28.08
C PRO A 175 -6.10 9.12 -28.31
N ALA A 176 -7.22 8.87 -27.63
CA ALA A 176 -8.42 9.70 -27.69
C ALA A 176 -8.46 10.70 -26.51
N GLY A 177 -9.06 11.86 -26.70
CA GLY A 177 -9.24 12.86 -25.64
C GLY A 177 -9.99 12.32 -24.43
N GLN A 178 -11.02 11.50 -24.63
CA GLN A 178 -11.74 10.83 -23.57
C GLN A 178 -10.87 9.92 -22.70
N THR A 179 -9.94 9.19 -23.32
CA THR A 179 -9.01 8.34 -22.57
C THR A 179 -7.99 9.18 -21.79
N ALA A 180 -7.53 10.29 -22.38
CA ALA A 180 -6.68 11.25 -21.67
C ALA A 180 -7.40 11.86 -20.46
N GLY A 181 -8.67 12.23 -20.61
CA GLY A 181 -9.51 12.71 -19.51
C GLY A 181 -9.66 11.68 -18.37
N LYS A 182 -9.87 10.39 -18.68
CA LYS A 182 -9.93 9.32 -17.68
C LYS A 182 -8.60 9.15 -16.94
N TYR A 183 -7.48 9.21 -17.67
CA TYR A 183 -6.16 9.15 -17.07
C TYR A 183 -5.93 10.32 -16.09
N VAL A 184 -6.23 11.56 -16.51
CA VAL A 184 -6.11 12.75 -15.66
C VAL A 184 -7.02 12.63 -14.42
N LEU A 185 -8.30 12.25 -14.61
CA LEU A 185 -9.29 12.13 -13.55
C LEU A 185 -8.85 11.15 -12.44
N VAL A 186 -8.17 10.07 -12.79
CA VAL A 186 -7.68 9.08 -11.82
C VAL A 186 -6.32 9.50 -11.24
N THR A 187 -5.49 10.15 -12.03
CA THR A 187 -4.13 10.52 -11.60
C THR A 187 -4.13 11.73 -10.66
N ILE A 188 -5.14 12.62 -10.74
CA ILE A 188 -5.30 13.70 -9.75
C ILE A 188 -5.51 13.14 -8.34
N PRO A 189 -6.52 12.29 -8.04
CA PRO A 189 -6.61 11.67 -6.72
C PRO A 189 -5.33 10.91 -6.31
N LEU A 190 -4.68 10.22 -7.24
CA LEU A 190 -3.45 9.48 -6.96
C LEU A 190 -2.36 10.35 -6.34
N ILE A 191 -2.11 11.54 -6.90
CA ILE A 191 -1.08 12.47 -6.38
C ILE A 191 -1.50 13.19 -5.10
N TYR A 192 -2.81 13.24 -4.80
CA TYR A 192 -3.34 13.83 -3.57
C TYR A 192 -3.55 12.82 -2.44
N ILE A 193 -3.63 11.52 -2.71
CA ILE A 193 -3.82 10.50 -1.66
C ILE A 193 -2.53 10.26 -0.88
N HIS A 194 -1.39 10.24 -1.57
CA HIS A 194 -0.11 9.95 -0.94
C HIS A 194 1.05 10.53 -1.77
N PRO A 195 2.13 11.06 -1.16
CA PRO A 195 3.30 11.59 -1.90
C PRO A 195 3.90 10.61 -2.91
N TYR A 196 3.81 9.30 -2.66
CA TYR A 196 4.23 8.26 -3.62
C TYR A 196 3.45 8.28 -4.94
N GLY A 197 2.28 8.91 -4.99
CA GLY A 197 1.59 9.18 -6.25
C GLY A 197 2.41 10.02 -7.23
N LEU A 198 3.20 10.98 -6.73
CA LEU A 198 4.14 11.77 -7.55
C LEU A 198 5.27 10.88 -8.10
N ILE A 199 5.77 9.93 -7.32
CA ILE A 199 6.79 8.96 -7.75
C ILE A 199 6.23 8.05 -8.86
N VAL A 200 4.96 7.62 -8.74
CA VAL A 200 4.28 6.86 -9.79
C VAL A 200 4.18 7.67 -11.08
N VAL A 201 3.77 8.94 -11.01
CA VAL A 201 3.71 9.83 -12.18
C VAL A 201 5.10 10.04 -12.78
N ALA A 202 6.14 10.18 -11.96
CA ALA A 202 7.53 10.28 -12.44
C ALA A 202 7.95 9.00 -13.18
N ALA A 203 7.59 7.80 -12.69
CA ALA A 203 7.85 6.54 -13.38
C ALA A 203 7.09 6.44 -14.71
N GLN A 204 5.85 6.93 -14.78
CA GLN A 204 5.08 7.01 -16.03
C GLN A 204 5.71 7.98 -17.03
N ASN A 205 6.21 9.12 -16.56
CA ASN A 205 6.96 10.08 -17.40
C ASN A 205 8.27 9.49 -17.89
N LEU A 206 9.01 8.77 -17.06
CA LEU A 206 10.22 8.05 -17.47
C LEU A 206 9.91 7.03 -18.56
N PHE A 207 8.84 6.25 -18.41
CA PHE A 207 8.40 5.32 -19.43
C PHE A 207 8.07 6.05 -20.75
N MET A 208 7.30 7.13 -20.70
CA MET A 208 6.92 7.90 -21.88
C MET A 208 8.14 8.52 -22.57
N PHE A 209 9.09 9.03 -21.80
CA PHE A 209 10.35 9.58 -22.31
C PHE A 209 11.19 8.52 -23.03
N LEU A 210 11.36 7.32 -22.44
CA LEU A 210 12.10 6.21 -23.04
C LEU A 210 11.41 5.63 -24.29
N GLN A 211 10.09 5.75 -24.39
CA GLN A 211 9.34 5.35 -25.59
C GLN A 211 9.33 6.44 -26.68
N TRP A 212 9.77 7.65 -26.35
CA TRP A 212 9.82 8.75 -27.31
C TRP A 212 10.90 8.50 -28.37
N ARG A 213 10.44 8.00 -29.53
CA ARG A 213 11.30 7.88 -30.72
C ARG A 213 10.83 8.88 -31.77
N PRO A 214 11.75 9.69 -32.39
CA PRO A 214 11.41 10.67 -33.41
C PRO A 214 10.71 10.03 -34.66
N LYS A 215 10.91 8.72 -34.86
CA LYS A 215 10.32 7.97 -36.00
C LYS A 215 8.88 7.48 -35.77
N LEU A 216 8.34 7.53 -34.54
CA LEU A 216 6.91 7.31 -34.30
C LEU A 216 6.18 8.62 -34.58
N SER A 217 5.87 8.81 -35.85
CA SER A 217 5.09 9.94 -36.39
C SER A 217 3.61 9.87 -35.94
N PHE A 218 3.37 9.86 -34.63
CA PHE A 218 2.11 10.32 -34.09
C PHE A 218 2.21 11.85 -33.98
N SER A 219 1.94 12.55 -35.08
CA SER A 219 1.85 14.01 -35.07
C SER A 219 0.94 14.44 -33.91
N GLY A 220 1.46 15.20 -32.95
CA GLY A 220 0.74 15.71 -31.80
C GLY A 220 0.81 14.87 -30.52
N TRP A 221 1.46 13.68 -30.49
CA TRP A 221 1.57 12.89 -29.26
C TRP A 221 2.38 13.57 -28.14
N PRO A 222 3.54 14.21 -28.41
CA PRO A 222 4.27 14.97 -27.39
C PRO A 222 3.41 16.12 -26.81
N ALA A 223 2.80 16.90 -27.68
CA ALA A 223 1.95 18.02 -27.23
C ALA A 223 0.78 17.55 -26.34
N ARG A 224 0.16 16.42 -26.70
CA ARG A 224 -0.91 15.81 -25.87
C ARG A 224 -0.39 15.36 -24.51
N TRP A 225 0.77 14.70 -24.46
CA TRP A 225 1.37 14.27 -23.21
C TRP A 225 1.74 15.47 -22.33
N PHE A 226 2.33 16.50 -22.92
CA PHE A 226 2.58 17.77 -22.21
C PHE A 226 1.30 18.41 -21.69
N SER A 227 0.22 18.45 -22.47
CA SER A 227 -1.07 18.96 -22.00
C SER A 227 -1.62 18.17 -20.82
N ILE A 228 -1.48 16.83 -20.83
CA ILE A 228 -1.86 15.97 -19.71
C ILE A 228 -1.03 16.32 -18.47
N GLN A 229 0.31 16.39 -18.57
CA GLN A 229 1.19 16.71 -17.45
C GLN A 229 0.94 18.12 -16.93
N PHE A 230 0.70 19.08 -17.81
CA PHE A 230 0.34 20.45 -17.44
C PHE A 230 -1.00 20.49 -16.67
N SER A 231 -2.00 19.71 -17.09
CA SER A 231 -3.27 19.60 -16.36
C SER A 231 -3.08 19.01 -14.95
N LEU A 232 -2.21 18.00 -14.79
CA LEU A 232 -1.88 17.43 -13.48
C LEU A 232 -1.12 18.45 -12.60
N LEU A 233 -0.17 19.17 -13.17
CA LEU A 233 0.56 20.23 -12.45
C LEU A 233 -0.37 21.35 -12.02
N LEU A 234 -1.26 21.81 -12.89
CA LEU A 234 -2.25 22.83 -12.58
C LEU A 234 -3.21 22.35 -11.47
N ALA A 235 -3.66 21.09 -11.55
CA ALA A 235 -4.52 20.50 -10.51
C ALA A 235 -3.80 20.37 -9.17
N TYR A 236 -2.49 20.09 -9.15
CA TYR A 236 -1.70 19.94 -7.94
C TYR A 236 -1.15 21.30 -7.41
N SER A 237 -1.19 22.36 -8.21
CA SER A 237 -0.61 23.66 -7.86
C SER A 237 -1.11 24.26 -6.54
N PRO A 238 -2.39 24.09 -6.12
CA PRO A 238 -2.82 24.59 -4.82
C PRO A 238 -2.12 23.93 -3.63
N TRP A 239 -1.59 22.71 -3.82
CA TRP A 239 -0.91 21.96 -2.77
C TRP A 239 0.63 22.11 -2.79
N LEU A 240 1.21 22.69 -3.85
CA LEU A 240 2.67 22.78 -4.01
C LEU A 240 3.37 23.51 -2.86
N ALA A 241 2.82 24.64 -2.43
CA ALA A 241 3.39 25.40 -1.31
C ALA A 241 3.38 24.58 -0.02
N GLN A 242 2.28 23.90 0.27
CA GLN A 242 2.14 23.08 1.45
C GLN A 242 3.04 21.82 1.39
N PHE A 243 3.19 21.22 0.22
CA PHE A 243 4.12 20.11 0.00
C PHE A 243 5.59 20.54 0.23
N ALA A 244 5.98 21.74 -0.23
CA ALA A 244 7.30 22.28 0.04
C ALA A 244 7.55 22.52 1.54
N ILE A 245 6.53 22.99 2.28
CA ILE A 245 6.59 23.13 3.76
C ILE A 245 6.75 21.77 4.43
N GLN A 246 5.97 20.76 4.04
CA GLN A 246 6.08 19.39 4.55
C GLN A 246 7.49 18.83 4.33
N LEU A 247 8.02 18.96 3.12
CA LEU A 247 9.37 18.51 2.77
C LEU A 247 10.45 19.20 3.62
N SER A 248 10.31 20.52 3.84
CA SER A 248 11.20 21.28 4.72
C SER A 248 11.14 20.78 6.17
N ARG A 249 9.95 20.49 6.68
CA ARG A 249 9.76 19.94 8.05
C ARG A 249 10.39 18.55 8.22
N VAL A 250 10.23 17.67 7.23
CA VAL A 250 10.89 16.36 7.22
C VAL A 250 12.40 16.54 7.20
N ARG A 251 12.93 17.41 6.35
CA ARG A 251 14.37 17.68 6.24
C ARG A 251 14.97 18.24 7.53
N ASN A 252 14.21 19.04 8.27
CA ASN A 252 14.63 19.66 9.53
C ASN A 252 14.36 18.76 10.75
N GLY A 253 13.93 17.52 10.56
CA GLY A 253 13.65 16.57 11.64
C GLY A 253 12.42 16.91 12.51
N ILE A 254 11.55 17.82 12.05
CA ILE A 254 10.33 18.22 12.77
C ILE A 254 9.23 17.16 12.57
N LEU A 255 9.20 16.52 11.39
CA LEU A 255 8.32 15.39 11.10
C LEU A 255 9.13 14.09 11.08
N PRO A 256 8.50 12.94 11.40
CA PRO A 256 9.15 11.64 11.32
C PRO A 256 9.80 11.42 9.95
N TYR A 257 11.01 10.90 9.96
CA TYR A 257 11.73 10.53 8.75
C TYR A 257 12.18 9.07 8.83
N TYR A 258 12.35 8.46 7.70
CA TYR A 258 12.87 7.11 7.61
C TYR A 258 14.39 7.10 7.70
N ALA A 259 14.96 5.98 8.12
CA ALA A 259 16.39 5.77 8.01
C ALA A 259 16.82 5.76 6.53
N LEU A 260 18.09 6.12 6.26
CA LEU A 260 18.64 6.02 4.92
C LEU A 260 18.53 4.58 4.41
N PRO A 261 17.91 4.37 3.22
CA PRO A 261 17.74 3.04 2.68
C PRO A 261 19.08 2.41 2.27
N THR A 262 19.20 1.13 2.51
CA THR A 262 20.34 0.30 2.12
C THR A 262 19.94 -0.67 1.00
N ALA A 263 20.88 -1.43 0.48
CA ALA A 263 20.58 -2.51 -0.47
C ALA A 263 19.61 -3.55 0.14
N SER A 264 19.71 -3.80 1.44
CA SER A 264 18.77 -4.69 2.15
C SER A 264 17.35 -4.11 2.21
N SER A 265 17.18 -2.79 2.29
CA SER A 265 15.86 -2.15 2.23
C SER A 265 15.18 -2.39 0.87
N VAL A 266 15.94 -2.28 -0.21
CA VAL A 266 15.42 -2.56 -1.57
C VAL A 266 15.08 -4.04 -1.72
N LEU A 267 15.98 -4.94 -1.31
CA LEU A 267 15.70 -6.38 -1.32
C LEU A 267 14.49 -6.72 -0.45
N GLY A 268 14.37 -6.11 0.73
CA GLY A 268 13.23 -6.24 1.63
C GLY A 268 11.92 -5.87 0.95
N THR A 269 11.90 -4.80 0.15
CA THR A 269 10.70 -4.41 -0.62
C THR A 269 10.27 -5.50 -1.60
N PHE A 270 11.18 -6.09 -2.35
CA PHE A 270 10.84 -7.18 -3.27
C PHE A 270 10.46 -8.48 -2.55
N LEU A 271 11.05 -8.74 -1.38
CA LEU A 271 10.62 -9.84 -0.51
C LEU A 271 9.20 -9.64 0.02
N GLU A 272 8.83 -8.42 0.43
CA GLU A 272 7.45 -8.09 0.80
C GLU A 272 6.47 -8.35 -0.36
N PHE A 273 6.83 -8.00 -1.60
CA PHE A 273 6.02 -8.32 -2.79
C PHE A 273 5.86 -9.84 -2.99
N ALA A 274 6.76 -10.64 -2.48
CA ALA A 274 6.72 -12.09 -2.51
C ALA A 274 6.37 -12.71 -1.15
N ASN A 275 5.60 -12.00 -0.31
CA ASN A 275 5.15 -12.45 1.01
C ASN A 275 6.32 -12.92 1.90
N LEU A 276 7.44 -12.20 1.88
CA LEU A 276 8.69 -12.47 2.60
C LEU A 276 9.37 -13.81 2.22
N SER A 277 8.89 -14.51 1.19
CA SER A 277 9.47 -15.76 0.72
C SER A 277 10.49 -15.53 -0.40
N ARG A 278 11.78 -15.81 -0.11
CA ARG A 278 12.86 -15.78 -1.13
C ARG A 278 12.63 -16.77 -2.27
N TYR A 279 11.98 -17.89 -2.00
CA TYR A 279 11.67 -18.90 -3.02
C TYR A 279 10.58 -18.42 -3.96
N LEU A 280 9.50 -17.83 -3.40
CA LEU A 280 8.43 -17.23 -4.21
C LEU A 280 8.97 -16.07 -5.07
N LEU A 281 9.83 -15.22 -4.49
CA LEU A 281 10.50 -14.14 -5.24
C LEU A 281 11.32 -14.70 -6.40
N GLY A 282 12.14 -15.73 -6.16
CA GLY A 282 12.93 -16.40 -7.21
C GLY A 282 12.05 -16.96 -8.34
N ILE A 283 10.97 -17.64 -7.99
CA ILE A 283 9.99 -18.15 -8.98
C ILE A 283 9.37 -16.99 -9.78
N MET A 284 8.94 -15.92 -9.13
CA MET A 284 8.35 -14.76 -9.80
C MET A 284 9.33 -14.06 -10.73
N ILE A 285 10.60 -13.92 -10.34
CA ILE A 285 11.65 -13.35 -11.18
C ILE A 285 11.89 -14.24 -12.40
N LEU A 286 12.07 -15.54 -12.24
CA LEU A 286 12.28 -16.49 -13.35
C LEU A 286 11.10 -16.46 -14.32
N LEU A 287 9.87 -16.47 -13.80
CA LEU A 287 8.69 -16.36 -14.64
C LEU A 287 8.62 -15.01 -15.35
N SER A 288 9.01 -13.92 -14.69
CA SER A 288 9.08 -12.60 -15.32
C SER A 288 10.08 -12.57 -16.46
N ILE A 289 11.23 -13.26 -16.33
CA ILE A 289 12.21 -13.43 -17.43
C ILE A 289 11.58 -14.23 -18.58
N VAL A 290 10.89 -15.33 -18.30
CA VAL A 290 10.16 -16.13 -19.30
C VAL A 290 9.11 -15.28 -20.03
N ALA A 291 8.49 -14.31 -19.33
CA ALA A 291 7.53 -13.40 -19.93
C ALA A 291 8.10 -12.63 -21.13
N PHE A 292 9.39 -12.34 -21.16
CA PHE A 292 10.07 -11.64 -22.26
C PHE A 292 10.43 -12.55 -23.45
N GLY A 293 10.45 -13.86 -23.28
CA GLY A 293 10.77 -14.81 -24.34
C GLY A 293 9.85 -14.66 -25.58
N GLY A 294 10.42 -14.66 -26.78
CA GLY A 294 9.66 -14.66 -28.06
C GLY A 294 8.90 -13.38 -28.38
N ILE A 295 9.22 -12.24 -27.74
CA ILE A 295 8.59 -10.94 -28.05
C ILE A 295 9.22 -10.37 -29.33
N ARG A 296 8.50 -10.49 -30.45
CA ARG A 296 8.96 -9.97 -31.77
C ARG A 296 8.32 -8.63 -32.16
N THR A 297 7.16 -8.27 -31.59
CA THR A 297 6.39 -7.12 -32.03
C THR A 297 6.64 -5.92 -31.09
N TYR A 298 6.94 -4.75 -31.65
CA TYR A 298 7.17 -3.49 -30.91
C TYR A 298 6.07 -3.17 -29.87
N LYS A 299 4.80 -3.42 -30.22
CA LYS A 299 3.67 -3.21 -29.31
C LYS A 299 3.79 -4.00 -28.01
N TYR A 300 4.19 -5.29 -28.09
CA TYR A 300 4.39 -6.10 -26.89
C TYR A 300 5.66 -5.69 -26.14
N GLN A 301 6.71 -5.26 -26.84
CA GLN A 301 7.93 -4.72 -26.23
C GLN A 301 7.60 -3.48 -25.36
N SER A 302 6.79 -2.57 -25.88
CA SER A 302 6.37 -1.36 -25.17
C SER A 302 5.57 -1.68 -23.90
N LEU A 303 4.64 -2.66 -23.93
CA LEU A 303 3.84 -3.05 -22.77
C LEU A 303 4.68 -3.76 -21.70
N HIS A 304 5.65 -4.59 -22.09
CA HIS A 304 6.58 -5.20 -21.12
C HIS A 304 7.51 -4.15 -20.52
N ALA A 305 8.00 -3.19 -21.32
CA ALA A 305 8.77 -2.06 -20.83
C ALA A 305 7.98 -1.22 -19.82
N MET A 306 6.69 -0.98 -20.10
CA MET A 306 5.80 -0.29 -19.15
C MET A 306 5.71 -1.03 -17.81
N LEU A 307 5.49 -2.35 -17.82
CA LEU A 307 5.40 -3.15 -16.59
C LEU A 307 6.74 -3.18 -15.84
N SER A 308 7.88 -3.27 -16.55
CA SER A 308 9.21 -3.28 -15.93
C SER A 308 9.56 -1.94 -15.31
N ILE A 309 9.28 -0.84 -15.99
CA ILE A 309 9.50 0.51 -15.45
C ILE A 309 8.57 0.76 -14.27
N TRP A 310 7.31 0.35 -14.37
CA TRP A 310 6.37 0.44 -13.26
C TRP A 310 6.84 -0.35 -12.03
N LEU A 311 7.43 -1.54 -12.21
CA LEU A 311 7.94 -2.37 -11.11
C LEU A 311 9.18 -1.74 -10.46
N VAL A 312 10.13 -1.25 -11.26
CA VAL A 312 11.48 -0.91 -10.78
C VAL A 312 11.63 0.60 -10.50
N ALA A 313 11.10 1.45 -11.38
CA ALA A 313 11.37 2.89 -11.30
C ALA A 313 10.85 3.55 -10.02
N PRO A 314 9.67 3.21 -9.46
CA PRO A 314 9.24 3.85 -8.20
C PRO A 314 10.21 3.58 -7.05
N ALA A 315 10.69 2.35 -6.89
CA ALA A 315 11.67 2.01 -5.86
C ALA A 315 13.01 2.74 -6.09
N THR A 316 13.47 2.78 -7.35
CA THR A 316 14.71 3.49 -7.73
C THR A 316 14.58 4.99 -7.49
N ILE A 317 13.47 5.62 -7.87
CA ILE A 317 13.24 7.06 -7.65
C ILE A 317 13.18 7.35 -6.15
N ALA A 318 12.45 6.56 -5.36
CA ALA A 318 12.39 6.72 -3.90
C ALA A 318 13.77 6.57 -3.25
N LEU A 319 14.58 5.61 -3.73
CA LEU A 319 15.97 5.41 -3.28
C LEU A 319 16.84 6.63 -3.58
N LEU A 320 16.82 7.13 -4.82
CA LEU A 320 17.59 8.28 -5.24
C LEU A 320 17.18 9.56 -4.50
N VAL A 321 15.87 9.80 -4.33
CA VAL A 321 15.36 10.93 -3.54
C VAL A 321 15.81 10.82 -2.09
N SER A 322 15.82 9.62 -1.53
CA SER A 322 16.25 9.39 -0.15
C SER A 322 17.73 9.70 0.06
N TRP A 323 18.59 9.42 -0.90
CA TRP A 323 20.02 9.68 -0.79
C TRP A 323 20.41 11.14 -1.13
N ILE A 324 19.67 11.77 -2.08
CA ILE A 324 20.03 13.10 -2.59
C ILE A 324 19.38 14.22 -1.77
N PHE A 325 18.13 14.00 -1.28
CA PHE A 325 17.34 15.07 -0.67
C PHE A 325 16.96 14.78 0.78
N THR A 326 16.13 13.76 1.02
CA THR A 326 15.65 13.42 2.35
C THR A 326 15.14 11.96 2.36
N PRO A 327 15.37 11.21 3.45
CA PRO A 327 14.92 9.82 3.55
C PRO A 327 13.40 9.70 3.47
N ILE A 328 12.90 9.15 2.36
CA ILE A 328 11.47 8.92 2.12
C ILE A 328 11.16 7.46 1.76
N TYR A 329 12.17 6.58 1.69
CA TYR A 329 11.99 5.22 1.24
C TYR A 329 11.15 4.41 2.22
N ASP A 330 9.94 4.05 1.82
CA ASP A 330 9.01 3.21 2.56
C ASP A 330 8.42 2.13 1.66
N THR A 331 8.57 0.87 2.05
CA THR A 331 8.04 -0.30 1.33
C THR A 331 6.52 -0.24 1.19
N ARG A 332 5.81 0.25 2.22
CA ARG A 332 4.34 0.39 2.17
C ARG A 332 3.90 1.35 1.07
N GLY A 333 4.63 2.45 0.86
CA GLY A 333 4.37 3.40 -0.23
C GLY A 333 4.59 2.79 -1.63
N LEU A 334 5.41 1.73 -1.74
CA LEU A 334 5.70 1.04 -2.99
C LEU A 334 4.70 -0.08 -3.35
N ILE A 335 3.65 -0.30 -2.53
CA ILE A 335 2.63 -1.34 -2.77
C ILE A 335 2.03 -1.26 -4.18
N GLY A 336 1.84 -0.04 -4.72
CA GLY A 336 1.33 0.17 -6.07
C GLY A 336 2.19 -0.42 -7.18
N SER A 337 3.46 -0.78 -6.92
CA SER A 337 4.37 -1.39 -7.90
C SER A 337 4.27 -2.91 -7.96
N SER A 338 3.86 -3.56 -6.88
CA SER A 338 3.81 -5.03 -6.80
C SER A 338 2.87 -5.69 -7.82
N PRO A 339 1.71 -5.10 -8.25
CA PRO A 339 0.88 -5.70 -9.29
C PRO A 339 1.60 -5.89 -10.63
N ALA A 340 2.61 -5.05 -10.93
CA ALA A 340 3.42 -5.24 -12.14
C ALA A 340 4.22 -6.55 -12.10
N LEU A 341 4.80 -6.91 -10.94
CA LEU A 341 5.48 -8.20 -10.73
C LEU A 341 4.52 -9.38 -10.90
N TYR A 342 3.32 -9.29 -10.31
CA TYR A 342 2.33 -10.37 -10.42
C TYR A 342 1.83 -10.54 -11.85
N ILE A 343 1.65 -9.45 -12.60
CA ILE A 343 1.26 -9.50 -14.02
C ILE A 343 2.37 -10.14 -14.86
N LEU A 344 3.64 -9.77 -14.65
CA LEU A 344 4.78 -10.33 -15.38
C LEU A 344 4.94 -11.83 -15.07
N ALA A 345 4.92 -12.21 -13.78
CA ALA A 345 5.02 -13.61 -13.37
C ALA A 345 3.85 -14.46 -13.91
N ALA A 346 2.61 -13.95 -13.82
CA ALA A 346 1.44 -14.61 -14.40
C ALA A 346 1.56 -14.79 -15.91
N HIS A 347 2.08 -13.79 -16.62
CA HIS A 347 2.30 -13.89 -18.06
C HIS A 347 3.36 -14.93 -18.42
N GLY A 348 4.47 -14.97 -17.68
CA GLY A 348 5.51 -15.99 -17.83
C GLY A 348 4.99 -17.39 -17.56
N LEU A 349 4.23 -17.57 -16.46
CA LEU A 349 3.60 -18.85 -16.15
C LEU A 349 2.70 -19.34 -17.30
N CYS A 350 1.86 -18.48 -17.84
CA CYS A 350 0.95 -18.82 -18.93
C CYS A 350 1.67 -19.08 -20.27
N LYS A 351 2.94 -18.72 -20.42
CA LYS A 351 3.78 -19.04 -21.59
C LYS A 351 4.41 -20.43 -21.54
N LEU A 352 4.51 -21.06 -20.40
CA LEU A 352 5.04 -22.42 -20.28
C LEU A 352 4.21 -23.40 -21.14
N HIS A 353 4.85 -24.41 -21.70
CA HIS A 353 4.20 -25.30 -22.69
C HIS A 353 3.20 -26.25 -22.02
N SER A 354 3.55 -26.85 -20.88
CA SER A 354 2.74 -27.86 -20.21
C SER A 354 1.73 -27.21 -19.26
N ARG A 355 0.45 -27.49 -19.45
CA ARG A 355 -0.62 -27.03 -18.56
C ARG A 355 -0.54 -27.65 -17.15
N ASN A 356 -0.11 -28.91 -17.07
CA ASN A 356 0.07 -29.57 -15.77
C ASN A 356 1.22 -28.91 -15.01
N PHE A 357 2.31 -28.54 -15.71
CA PHE A 357 3.41 -27.82 -15.08
C PHE A 357 2.99 -26.39 -14.65
N GLN A 358 2.19 -25.68 -15.49
CA GLN A 358 1.59 -24.39 -15.09
C GLN A 358 0.77 -24.51 -13.83
N ALA A 359 -0.12 -25.52 -13.76
CA ALA A 359 -0.98 -25.76 -12.60
C ALA A 359 -0.16 -26.13 -11.35
N GLY A 360 0.79 -27.04 -11.47
CA GLY A 360 1.68 -27.44 -10.37
C GLY A 360 2.47 -26.26 -9.81
N LEU A 361 3.05 -25.45 -10.71
CA LEU A 361 3.83 -24.25 -10.27
C LEU A 361 2.92 -23.19 -9.64
N LEU A 362 1.69 -22.99 -10.16
CA LEU A 362 0.71 -22.10 -9.51
C LEU A 362 0.33 -22.60 -8.12
N VAL A 363 0.12 -23.90 -7.93
CA VAL A 363 -0.17 -24.49 -6.62
C VAL A 363 0.99 -24.24 -5.64
N ILE A 364 2.24 -24.40 -6.08
CA ILE A 364 3.42 -24.10 -5.26
C ILE A 364 3.44 -22.61 -4.87
N MET A 365 3.22 -21.69 -5.84
CA MET A 365 3.17 -20.25 -5.55
C MET A 365 2.05 -19.90 -4.56
N LEU A 366 0.87 -20.49 -4.72
CA LEU A 366 -0.24 -20.30 -3.78
C LEU A 366 0.02 -20.96 -2.42
N GLY A 367 0.80 -22.03 -2.38
CA GLY A 367 1.27 -22.66 -1.15
C GLY A 367 2.10 -21.68 -0.30
N PHE A 368 3.07 -20.96 -0.91
CA PHE A 368 3.82 -19.90 -0.23
C PHE A 368 2.93 -18.73 0.21
N CYS A 369 1.93 -18.36 -0.60
CA CYS A 369 0.97 -17.35 -0.19
C CYS A 369 0.15 -17.83 1.03
N GLY A 370 -0.30 -19.08 1.00
CA GLY A 370 -1.06 -19.70 2.09
C GLY A 370 -0.26 -19.82 3.39
N GLU A 371 1.03 -20.17 3.30
CA GLU A 371 1.97 -20.19 4.43
C GLU A 371 2.09 -18.80 5.07
N ALA A 372 2.29 -17.76 4.26
CA ALA A 372 2.38 -16.39 4.74
C ALA A 372 1.07 -15.92 5.42
N LEU A 373 -0.09 -16.25 4.85
CA LEU A 373 -1.38 -15.93 5.44
C LEU A 373 -1.64 -16.74 6.73
N TRP A 374 -1.25 -18.00 6.76
CA TRP A 374 -1.34 -18.84 7.95
C TRP A 374 -0.49 -18.27 9.10
N TYR A 375 0.68 -17.74 8.79
CA TYR A 375 1.53 -17.08 9.79
C TYR A 375 0.98 -15.69 10.18
N TYR A 376 0.43 -14.94 9.24
CA TYR A 376 -0.05 -13.58 9.46
C TYR A 376 -1.18 -13.53 10.50
N TYR A 377 -2.27 -14.26 10.30
CA TYR A 377 -3.48 -14.09 11.10
C TYR A 377 -3.32 -14.33 12.61
N PRO A 378 -2.64 -15.37 13.10
CA PRO A 378 -2.43 -15.55 14.53
C PRO A 378 -1.38 -14.62 15.12
N ASN A 379 -0.50 -14.02 14.30
CA ASN A 379 0.62 -13.19 14.74
C ASN A 379 0.39 -11.68 14.53
N VAL A 380 -0.79 -11.27 14.07
CA VAL A 380 -1.16 -9.85 14.02
C VAL A 380 -1.44 -9.37 15.43
N HIS A 381 -0.41 -8.91 16.11
CA HIS A 381 -0.53 -8.27 17.41
C HIS A 381 -0.39 -6.76 17.21
N LYS A 382 -1.50 -6.04 17.29
CA LYS A 382 -1.52 -4.59 17.47
C LYS A 382 -1.70 -4.32 18.97
N ASP A 383 -1.16 -3.21 19.42
CA ASP A 383 -1.30 -2.79 20.82
C ASP A 383 -2.77 -2.67 21.22
N ASP A 384 -3.17 -3.23 22.34
CA ASP A 384 -4.57 -3.27 22.79
C ASP A 384 -5.01 -1.97 23.47
N TRP A 385 -5.07 -0.89 22.69
CA TRP A 385 -5.52 0.43 23.16
C TRP A 385 -6.99 0.43 23.59
N ARG A 386 -7.84 -0.38 22.92
CA ARG A 386 -9.26 -0.53 23.26
C ARG A 386 -9.43 -1.19 24.63
N GLY A 387 -8.67 -2.24 24.90
CA GLY A 387 -8.66 -2.89 26.22
C GLY A 387 -8.15 -1.96 27.32
N ALA A 388 -7.06 -1.23 27.07
CA ALA A 388 -6.53 -0.24 28.00
C ALA A 388 -7.56 0.85 28.34
N ALA A 389 -8.21 1.43 27.33
CA ALA A 389 -9.26 2.43 27.53
C ALA A 389 -10.45 1.88 28.32
N GLY A 390 -10.85 0.61 28.06
CA GLY A 390 -11.94 -0.04 28.79
C GLY A 390 -11.64 -0.21 30.28
N ILE A 391 -10.42 -0.65 30.63
CA ILE A 391 -9.98 -0.79 32.03
C ILE A 391 -9.96 0.58 32.72
N ILE A 392 -9.36 1.59 32.09
CA ILE A 392 -9.30 2.96 32.65
C ILE A 392 -10.72 3.52 32.83
N ALA A 393 -11.60 3.38 31.83
CA ALA A 393 -12.98 3.88 31.93
C ALA A 393 -13.77 3.24 33.06
N ALA A 394 -13.53 1.96 33.34
CA ALA A 394 -14.22 1.20 34.38
C ALA A 394 -13.70 1.51 35.83
N GLN A 395 -12.40 1.83 35.96
CA GLN A 395 -11.75 1.91 37.28
C GLN A 395 -11.22 3.30 37.66
N ALA A 396 -11.15 4.24 36.69
CA ALA A 396 -10.65 5.58 36.97
C ALA A 396 -11.66 6.41 37.77
N HIS A 397 -11.19 7.06 38.80
CA HIS A 397 -11.95 8.02 39.60
C HIS A 397 -11.84 9.43 39.01
N GLN A 398 -12.77 10.30 39.41
CA GLN A 398 -12.69 11.72 39.04
C GLN A 398 -11.46 12.36 39.74
N GLY A 399 -10.61 12.99 38.92
CA GLY A 399 -9.36 13.60 39.42
C GLY A 399 -8.13 12.68 39.31
N ASP A 400 -8.27 11.43 38.84
CA ASP A 400 -7.11 10.58 38.53
C ASP A 400 -6.26 11.21 37.45
N THR A 401 -4.96 11.15 37.61
CA THR A 401 -4.00 11.55 36.60
C THR A 401 -3.68 10.35 35.71
N LEU A 402 -3.68 10.57 34.38
CA LEU A 402 -3.31 9.56 33.40
C LEU A 402 -2.06 10.00 32.66
N CYS A 403 -1.01 9.21 32.79
CA CYS A 403 0.25 9.40 32.11
C CYS A 403 0.36 8.40 30.96
N VAL A 404 0.46 8.89 29.72
CA VAL A 404 0.73 8.10 28.51
C VAL A 404 2.07 8.54 27.96
N VAL A 405 2.99 7.60 27.74
CA VAL A 405 4.31 7.92 27.17
C VAL A 405 4.16 8.42 25.73
N GLU A 406 4.90 9.47 25.39
CA GLU A 406 4.80 10.30 24.18
C GLU A 406 4.49 9.55 22.88
N TYR A 407 3.79 10.21 21.95
CA TYR A 407 3.28 9.79 20.62
C TYR A 407 2.06 8.85 20.60
N TYR A 408 1.59 8.32 21.74
CA TYR A 408 0.53 7.31 21.76
C TYR A 408 -0.77 7.79 22.39
N ASP A 409 -0.84 9.03 22.82
CA ASP A 409 -2.04 9.63 23.40
C ASP A 409 -3.22 9.66 22.41
N ASP A 410 -2.97 9.83 21.11
CA ASP A 410 -4.00 9.77 20.06
C ASP A 410 -4.72 8.41 20.04
N ALA A 411 -3.96 7.30 20.21
CA ALA A 411 -4.55 5.97 20.21
C ALA A 411 -5.49 5.74 21.40
N LEU A 412 -5.08 6.19 22.57
CA LEU A 412 -5.92 6.10 23.76
C LEU A 412 -7.12 7.07 23.70
N ARG A 413 -6.91 8.32 23.24
CA ARG A 413 -7.97 9.33 23.07
C ARG A 413 -9.07 8.90 22.13
N PHE A 414 -8.76 8.09 21.13
CA PHE A 414 -9.75 7.57 20.19
C PHE A 414 -10.79 6.68 20.91
N TYR A 415 -10.34 5.84 21.86
CA TYR A 415 -11.20 4.91 22.60
C TYR A 415 -11.71 5.46 23.93
N LEU A 416 -10.97 6.36 24.57
CA LEU A 416 -11.33 6.91 25.88
C LEU A 416 -12.11 8.22 25.72
N THR A 417 -13.39 8.20 26.07
CA THR A 417 -14.28 9.38 26.00
C THR A 417 -14.01 10.41 27.09
N ARG A 418 -13.29 10.02 28.16
CA ARG A 418 -12.91 10.88 29.30
C ARG A 418 -11.63 11.63 29.02
N THR A 419 -11.74 12.83 28.45
CA THR A 419 -10.59 13.70 28.14
C THR A 419 -10.04 14.45 29.35
N ASP A 420 -10.78 14.47 30.46
CA ASP A 420 -10.41 15.10 31.74
C ASP A 420 -9.29 14.35 32.50
N LEU A 421 -9.02 13.09 32.12
CA LEU A 421 -8.00 12.25 32.75
C LEU A 421 -6.63 12.30 32.06
N ILE A 422 -6.53 12.90 30.89
CA ILE A 422 -5.28 12.88 30.12
C ILE A 422 -4.43 14.09 30.48
N VAL A 423 -3.38 13.85 31.23
CA VAL A 423 -2.32 14.81 31.54
C VAL A 423 -1.06 14.36 30.81
N GLY A 424 -0.32 15.28 30.21
CA GLY A 424 0.94 14.95 29.55
C GLY A 424 1.92 14.28 30.53
N CYS A 425 2.61 13.25 30.08
CA CYS A 425 3.59 12.49 30.89
C CYS A 425 4.85 13.26 31.25
N LYS A 426 5.09 14.40 30.66
CA LYS A 426 6.37 15.11 30.77
C LYS A 426 6.75 15.37 32.22
N ASP A 427 5.81 15.88 33.00
CA ASP A 427 6.06 16.20 34.42
C ASP A 427 6.31 14.94 35.25
N ILE A 428 5.55 13.86 35.01
CA ILE A 428 5.73 12.60 35.76
C ILE A 428 7.05 11.93 35.38
N LEU A 429 7.43 11.90 34.10
CA LEU A 429 8.71 11.33 33.66
C LEU A 429 9.91 12.14 34.16
N GLU A 430 9.80 13.49 34.20
CA GLU A 430 10.82 14.36 34.78
C GLU A 430 10.94 14.16 36.29
N LEU A 431 9.82 13.96 37.00
CA LEU A 431 9.80 13.65 38.42
C LEU A 431 10.40 12.28 38.75
N LEU A 432 10.12 11.29 37.90
CA LEU A 432 10.73 9.94 38.01
C LEU A 432 12.24 9.95 37.73
N ALA A 433 12.71 10.85 36.86
CA ALA A 433 14.14 11.02 36.61
C ALA A 433 14.91 11.72 37.75
N GLN A 434 14.19 12.33 38.73
CA GLN A 434 14.77 13.08 39.84
C GLN A 434 14.29 12.51 41.19
N PRO A 435 15.02 11.54 41.80
CA PRO A 435 14.57 10.82 42.98
C PRO A 435 14.16 11.70 44.17
N GLY A 436 14.65 12.94 44.28
CA GLY A 436 14.30 13.89 45.35
C GLY A 436 12.94 14.58 45.16
N LYS A 437 12.23 14.41 44.06
CA LYS A 437 10.93 15.05 43.76
C LYS A 437 9.75 14.09 43.85
N LEU A 438 9.96 12.84 44.29
CA LEU A 438 8.90 11.83 44.45
C LEU A 438 7.70 12.28 45.33
N PRO A 439 7.84 13.14 46.34
CA PRO A 439 6.67 13.62 47.12
C PRO A 439 5.66 14.44 46.33
N ALA A 440 6.04 14.97 45.15
CA ALA A 440 5.17 15.79 44.31
C ALA A 440 4.27 14.99 43.37
N LEU A 441 4.39 13.64 43.37
CA LEU A 441 3.54 12.78 42.53
C LEU A 441 2.13 12.67 43.12
N PRO A 442 1.08 12.54 42.28
CA PRO A 442 -0.30 12.36 42.73
C PRO A 442 -0.45 11.12 43.62
N ASP A 443 -1.43 11.16 44.55
CA ASP A 443 -1.72 10.01 45.41
C ASP A 443 -2.26 8.82 44.61
N ARG A 444 -2.93 9.11 43.50
CA ARG A 444 -3.42 8.08 42.56
C ARG A 444 -3.20 8.52 41.13
N PHE A 445 -2.60 7.64 40.32
CA PHE A 445 -2.38 7.90 38.89
C PHE A 445 -2.22 6.60 38.08
N TRP A 446 -2.53 6.72 36.79
CA TRP A 446 -2.38 5.67 35.80
C TRP A 446 -1.12 5.92 34.98
N PHE A 447 -0.39 4.85 34.66
CA PHE A 447 0.79 4.88 33.81
C PHE A 447 0.68 3.84 32.69
N LEU A 448 0.68 4.31 31.45
CA LEU A 448 0.53 3.49 30.24
C LEU A 448 1.73 3.66 29.31
N HIS A 449 2.36 2.56 28.95
CA HIS A 449 3.46 2.56 28.00
C HIS A 449 3.46 1.29 27.14
N GLN A 450 4.12 1.33 25.97
CA GLN A 450 4.36 0.15 25.17
C GLN A 450 5.45 -0.75 25.78
N ASN A 451 5.37 -2.07 25.53
CA ASN A 451 6.33 -3.05 26.03
C ASN A 451 7.77 -2.81 25.55
N ASN A 452 7.95 -2.16 24.39
CA ASN A 452 9.23 -1.83 23.79
C ASN A 452 9.68 -0.38 24.03
N ALA A 453 8.94 0.40 24.82
CA ALA A 453 9.32 1.76 25.15
C ALA A 453 10.65 1.77 25.92
N ALA A 454 11.62 2.54 25.41
CA ALA A 454 12.88 2.77 26.12
C ALA A 454 12.64 3.73 27.28
N LEU A 455 12.25 3.19 28.43
CA LEU A 455 12.19 3.93 29.67
C LEU A 455 13.57 3.98 30.29
N ASN A 456 14.06 5.17 30.65
CA ASN A 456 15.36 5.35 31.34
C ASN A 456 15.41 4.67 32.71
N SER A 457 14.24 4.34 33.29
CA SER A 457 14.06 3.66 34.56
C SER A 457 12.71 2.97 34.61
N ASN A 458 12.61 1.87 35.34
CA ASN A 458 11.35 1.18 35.56
C ASN A 458 10.56 1.91 36.67
N PRO A 459 9.44 2.60 36.35
CA PRO A 459 8.66 3.34 37.37
C PRO A 459 8.18 2.45 38.51
N ARG A 460 7.97 1.16 38.25
CA ARG A 460 7.49 0.20 39.25
C ARG A 460 8.55 -0.10 40.32
N GLU A 461 9.82 -0.17 39.93
CA GLU A 461 10.92 -0.39 40.88
C GLU A 461 11.17 0.83 41.73
N GLN A 462 11.05 2.04 41.17
CA GLN A 462 11.27 3.28 41.88
C GLN A 462 10.13 3.63 42.87
N LEU A 463 8.87 3.37 42.49
CA LEU A 463 7.69 3.77 43.25
C LEU A 463 7.13 2.65 44.13
N GLY A 464 7.53 1.40 43.93
CA GLY A 464 7.06 0.25 44.74
C GLY A 464 7.16 0.41 46.24
N PRO A 465 8.17 1.08 46.80
CA PRO A 465 8.21 1.37 48.24
C PRO A 465 7.08 2.25 48.74
N GLN A 466 6.61 3.22 47.95
CA GLN A 466 5.64 4.26 48.34
C GLN A 466 4.23 4.03 47.82
N TYR A 467 4.05 3.17 46.80
CA TYR A 467 2.76 2.95 46.15
C TYR A 467 2.39 1.47 46.13
N PHE A 468 1.09 1.21 46.23
CA PHE A 468 0.50 -0.04 45.74
C PHE A 468 0.41 0.02 44.24
N ILE A 469 0.72 -1.07 43.54
CA ILE A 469 0.76 -1.11 42.08
C ILE A 469 -0.13 -2.24 41.57
N SER A 470 -1.23 -1.88 40.95
CA SER A 470 -2.08 -2.80 40.17
C SER A 470 -1.61 -2.85 38.75
N LYS A 471 -1.33 -4.05 38.22
CA LYS A 471 -0.80 -4.29 36.88
C LYS A 471 -1.88 -4.90 35.99
N PHE A 472 -1.93 -4.45 34.76
CA PHE A 472 -2.80 -4.98 33.72
C PHE A 472 -1.93 -5.26 32.49
N ASP A 473 -1.71 -6.54 32.21
CA ASP A 473 -0.93 -6.98 31.04
C ASP A 473 -1.85 -7.06 29.82
N LEU A 474 -1.58 -6.21 28.85
CA LEU A 474 -2.31 -6.11 27.59
C LEU A 474 -1.38 -6.46 26.44
N THR A 475 -1.91 -6.87 25.31
CA THR A 475 -1.11 -7.11 24.12
C THR A 475 -0.38 -5.83 23.72
N GLY A 476 0.96 -5.87 23.67
CA GLY A 476 1.81 -4.74 23.28
C GLY A 476 1.92 -3.60 24.29
N LEU A 477 1.09 -3.57 25.36
CA LEU A 477 1.00 -2.49 26.31
C LEU A 477 1.17 -2.97 27.76
N GLN A 478 1.68 -2.11 28.59
CA GLN A 478 1.64 -2.25 30.05
C GLN A 478 0.89 -1.07 30.66
N LEU A 479 -0.22 -1.36 31.31
CA LEU A 479 -0.98 -0.40 32.11
C LEU A 479 -0.73 -0.67 33.58
N SER A 480 -0.51 0.38 34.35
CA SER A 480 -0.32 0.30 35.80
C SER A 480 -1.11 1.40 36.50
N LEU A 481 -1.79 1.02 37.57
CA LEU A 481 -2.40 1.95 38.51
C LEU A 481 -1.51 2.05 39.76
N PHE A 482 -1.14 3.24 40.12
CA PHE A 482 -0.36 3.56 41.32
C PHE A 482 -1.27 4.23 42.36
N GLU A 483 -1.29 3.71 43.57
CA GLU A 483 -2.04 4.26 44.70
C GLU A 483 -1.09 4.41 45.88
N ARG A 484 -0.98 5.64 46.45
CA ARG A 484 -0.07 5.93 47.55
C ARG A 484 -0.42 5.11 48.80
N LYS A 485 0.58 4.50 49.43
CA LYS A 485 0.44 3.83 50.70
C LYS A 485 0.18 4.90 51.79
N GLN A 486 -0.90 4.74 52.54
CA GLN A 486 -1.21 5.59 53.70
C GLN A 486 -0.26 5.35 54.86
#